data_bebf79ee2b5f1cbe463ecd6814865cde
#
_entry.id   bebf79ee2b5f1cbe463ecd6814865cde
#
_cell.length_a   1.000
_cell.length_b   1.000
_cell.length_c   1.000
_cell.angle_alpha   90.00
_cell.angle_beta   90.00
_cell.angle_gamma   90.00
#
_symmetry.space_group_name_H-M   'P 1'
#
loop_
_entity.id
_entity.type
_entity.pdbx_description
1 polymer ?
#
loop_
_entity_poly.entity_id
_entity_poly.type
_entity_poly.pdbx_seq_one_letter_code
_entity_poly.pdbx_strand_id
1 'polypeptide(L)'
;MRKQYHELDDEDLARICHEAHLALRIGLNDSADDMHFDALPQERKDVVINQVRLFREGKTLAEVHWAWVEWMLAHGWTWGTYRNRAEKIHPNLVEWEGLPVAERAKVRQAQRIVFTHVMPYYLEEIAYSDIRSRPVDPPAAIEELPSLFPGMTNS
;
A
#
# COMPACT_ATOMS: atom_id res chain seq x y z
N MET A 1 -4.13 -21.46 -14.75
CA MET A 1 -5.41 -21.38 -14.03
C MET A 1 -5.40 -20.14 -13.17
N ARG A 2 -6.38 -19.24 -13.31
CA ARG A 2 -6.46 -18.07 -12.41
C ARG A 2 -6.96 -18.52 -11.05
N LYS A 3 -6.17 -18.33 -9.99
CA LYS A 3 -6.64 -18.51 -8.62
C LYS A 3 -7.81 -17.54 -8.36
N GLN A 4 -8.83 -17.99 -7.67
CA GLN A 4 -9.89 -17.09 -7.19
C GLN A 4 -9.34 -16.25 -6.02
N TYR A 5 -9.91 -15.08 -5.76
CA TYR A 5 -9.41 -14.14 -4.76
C TYR A 5 -9.25 -14.74 -3.35
N HIS A 6 -10.10 -15.69 -2.97
CA HIS A 6 -10.03 -16.38 -1.69
C HIS A 6 -8.94 -17.47 -1.61
N GLU A 7 -8.31 -17.80 -2.74
CA GLU A 7 -7.23 -18.79 -2.84
C GLU A 7 -5.85 -18.15 -2.84
N LEU A 8 -5.76 -16.81 -2.73
CA LEU A 8 -4.49 -16.10 -2.70
C LEU A 8 -3.81 -16.31 -1.34
N ASP A 9 -2.63 -16.87 -1.36
CA ASP A 9 -1.77 -16.99 -0.18
C ASP A 9 -0.98 -15.70 0.10
N ASP A 10 -0.20 -15.71 1.16
CA ASP A 10 0.61 -14.55 1.55
C ASP A 10 1.63 -14.14 0.49
N GLU A 11 2.19 -15.11 -0.23
CA GLU A 11 3.15 -14.83 -1.30
C GLU A 11 2.47 -14.21 -2.53
N ASP A 12 1.29 -14.71 -2.91
CA ASP A 12 0.50 -14.12 -4.00
C ASP A 12 0.15 -12.67 -3.70
N LEU A 13 -0.31 -12.39 -2.47
CA LEU A 13 -0.61 -11.01 -2.03
C LEU A 13 0.64 -10.15 -1.93
N ALA A 14 1.75 -10.69 -1.46
CA ALA A 14 3.02 -9.98 -1.41
C ALA A 14 3.49 -9.59 -2.82
N ARG A 15 3.33 -10.47 -3.80
CA ARG A 15 3.61 -10.15 -5.22
C ARG A 15 2.75 -9.00 -5.70
N ILE A 16 1.45 -9.04 -5.46
CA ILE A 16 0.53 -7.96 -5.84
C ILE A 16 0.92 -6.64 -5.17
N CYS A 17 1.19 -6.65 -3.88
CA CYS A 17 1.62 -5.46 -3.15
C CYS A 17 2.93 -4.88 -3.70
N HIS A 18 3.90 -5.73 -4.00
CA HIS A 18 5.19 -5.31 -4.54
C HIS A 18 5.06 -4.71 -5.93
N GLU A 19 4.33 -5.35 -6.84
CA GLU A 19 4.12 -4.85 -8.19
C GLU A 19 3.33 -3.53 -8.19
N ALA A 20 2.33 -3.40 -7.32
CA ALA A 20 1.59 -2.14 -7.15
C ALA A 20 2.50 -1.02 -6.60
N HIS A 21 3.36 -1.34 -5.64
CA HIS A 21 4.34 -0.42 -5.10
C HIS A 21 5.35 0.03 -6.16
N LEU A 22 5.84 -0.91 -6.96
CA LEU A 22 6.75 -0.63 -8.08
C LEU A 22 6.10 0.31 -9.10
N ALA A 23 4.86 0.03 -9.50
CA ALA A 23 4.11 0.88 -10.42
C ALA A 23 3.91 2.31 -9.88
N LEU A 24 3.59 2.44 -8.58
CA LEU A 24 3.44 3.73 -7.93
C LEU A 24 4.77 4.51 -7.91
N ARG A 25 5.88 3.84 -7.63
CA ARG A 25 7.22 4.46 -7.64
C ARG A 25 7.61 4.96 -9.02
N ILE A 26 7.35 4.17 -10.05
CA ILE A 26 7.56 4.57 -11.45
C ILE A 26 6.74 5.83 -11.76
N GLY A 27 5.46 5.84 -11.38
CA GLY A 27 4.57 6.99 -11.57
C GLY A 27 5.01 8.25 -10.82
N LEU A 28 5.70 8.10 -9.69
CA LEU A 28 6.28 9.20 -8.91
C LEU A 28 7.72 9.57 -9.34
N ASN A 29 8.21 8.96 -10.41
CA ASN A 29 9.59 9.12 -10.88
C ASN A 29 10.66 8.76 -9.83
N ASP A 30 10.34 7.81 -8.96
CA ASP A 30 11.24 7.21 -7.97
C ASP A 30 11.76 5.87 -8.50
N SER A 31 12.81 5.93 -9.30
CA SER A 31 13.32 4.80 -10.10
C SER A 31 14.37 3.94 -9.37
N ALA A 32 14.51 4.06 -8.08
CA ALA A 32 15.69 3.54 -7.38
C ALA A 32 15.85 2.01 -7.42
N ASP A 33 14.80 1.21 -7.73
CA ASP A 33 14.90 -0.26 -7.77
C ASP A 33 13.74 -0.89 -8.54
N ASP A 34 13.90 -1.03 -9.83
CA ASP A 34 12.86 -1.53 -10.72
C ASP A 34 12.90 -3.06 -10.88
N MET A 35 13.05 -3.80 -9.78
CA MET A 35 13.00 -5.26 -9.80
C MET A 35 11.57 -5.75 -9.53
N HIS A 36 11.05 -6.56 -10.45
CA HIS A 36 9.80 -7.30 -10.23
C HIS A 36 9.95 -8.28 -9.06
N PHE A 37 8.84 -8.61 -8.42
CA PHE A 37 8.82 -9.49 -7.24
C PHE A 37 9.58 -10.79 -7.46
N ASP A 38 9.36 -11.47 -8.58
CA ASP A 38 9.97 -12.76 -8.86
C ASP A 38 11.50 -12.69 -9.01
N ALA A 39 12.04 -11.52 -9.35
CA ALA A 39 13.47 -11.28 -9.45
C ALA A 39 14.14 -10.86 -8.12
N LEU A 40 13.34 -10.60 -7.07
CA LEU A 40 13.89 -10.23 -5.77
C LEU A 40 14.67 -11.38 -5.13
N PRO A 41 15.76 -11.09 -4.41
CA PRO A 41 16.36 -12.05 -3.49
C PRO A 41 15.36 -12.56 -2.46
N GLN A 42 15.48 -13.81 -2.03
CA GLN A 42 14.50 -14.44 -1.13
C GLN A 42 14.28 -13.65 0.16
N GLU A 43 15.34 -13.13 0.78
CA GLU A 43 15.23 -12.32 2.00
C GLU A 43 14.36 -11.06 1.80
N ARG A 44 14.38 -10.46 0.63
CA ARG A 44 13.52 -9.31 0.30
C ARG A 44 12.07 -9.72 0.04
N LYS A 45 11.86 -10.89 -0.58
CA LYS A 45 10.51 -11.46 -0.71
C LYS A 45 9.92 -11.73 0.67
N ASP A 46 10.71 -12.29 1.58
CA ASP A 46 10.28 -12.61 2.94
C ASP A 46 9.83 -11.37 3.72
N VAL A 47 10.47 -10.22 3.50
CA VAL A 47 10.06 -8.94 4.09
C VAL A 47 8.67 -8.53 3.62
N VAL A 48 8.39 -8.63 2.32
CA VAL A 48 7.08 -8.27 1.76
C VAL A 48 6.00 -9.26 2.20
N ILE A 49 6.33 -10.55 2.24
CA ILE A 49 5.44 -11.61 2.73
C ILE A 49 5.11 -11.38 4.21
N ASN A 50 6.10 -11.03 5.02
CA ASN A 50 5.88 -10.72 6.44
C ASN A 50 4.97 -9.50 6.62
N GLN A 51 5.11 -8.47 5.79
CA GLN A 51 4.21 -7.31 5.81
C GLN A 51 2.75 -7.72 5.58
N VAL A 52 2.49 -8.57 4.59
CA VAL A 52 1.15 -9.11 4.32
C VAL A 52 0.61 -9.88 5.52
N ARG A 53 1.44 -10.74 6.12
CA ARG A 53 1.07 -11.52 7.31
C ARG A 53 0.67 -10.64 8.48
N LEU A 54 1.45 -9.59 8.75
CA LEU A 54 1.17 -8.65 9.84
C LEU A 54 -0.15 -7.90 9.61
N PHE A 55 -0.45 -7.48 8.38
CA PHE A 55 -1.74 -6.88 8.08
C PHE A 55 -2.90 -7.86 8.28
N ARG A 56 -2.75 -9.11 7.89
CA ARG A 56 -3.76 -10.16 8.14
C ARG A 56 -3.99 -10.42 9.62
N GLU A 57 -2.96 -10.26 10.45
CA GLU A 57 -3.04 -10.37 11.91
C GLU A 57 -3.68 -9.12 12.56
N GLY A 58 -4.01 -8.10 11.79
CA GLY A 58 -4.63 -6.87 12.30
C GLY A 58 -3.66 -5.84 12.86
N LYS A 59 -2.38 -5.95 12.52
CA LYS A 59 -1.39 -4.95 12.93
C LYS A 59 -1.65 -3.59 12.27
N THR A 60 -1.38 -2.53 13.01
CA THR A 60 -1.52 -1.15 12.53
C THR A 60 -0.47 -0.80 11.48
N LEU A 61 -0.72 0.28 10.73
CA LEU A 61 0.27 0.80 9.77
C LEU A 61 1.61 1.11 10.43
N ALA A 62 1.58 1.71 11.63
CA ALA A 62 2.79 2.02 12.40
C ALA A 62 3.55 0.77 12.81
N GLU A 63 2.85 -0.26 13.29
CA GLU A 63 3.45 -1.54 13.69
C GLU A 63 4.09 -2.27 12.50
N VAL A 64 3.42 -2.28 11.35
CA VAL A 64 3.94 -2.92 10.13
C VAL A 64 5.16 -2.16 9.62
N HIS A 65 5.12 -0.83 9.62
CA HIS A 65 6.27 -0.02 9.25
C HIS A 65 7.45 -0.27 10.19
N TRP A 66 7.20 -0.30 11.49
CA TRP A 66 8.26 -0.53 12.48
C TRP A 66 8.90 -1.90 12.35
N ALA A 67 8.13 -2.95 12.06
CA ALA A 67 8.68 -4.28 11.77
C ALA A 67 9.65 -4.27 10.58
N TRP A 68 9.35 -3.48 9.55
CA TRP A 68 10.27 -3.26 8.44
C TRP A 68 11.52 -2.50 8.87
N VAL A 69 11.39 -1.46 9.69
CA VAL A 69 12.54 -0.70 10.22
C VAL A 69 13.46 -1.63 11.03
N GLU A 70 12.91 -2.42 11.93
CA GLU A 70 13.68 -3.39 12.73
C GLU A 70 14.43 -4.39 11.86
N TRP A 71 13.78 -4.91 10.83
CA TRP A 71 14.43 -5.81 9.87
C TRP A 71 15.60 -5.12 9.17
N MET A 72 15.40 -3.91 8.69
CA MET A 72 16.44 -3.13 8.02
C MET A 72 17.64 -2.87 8.94
N LEU A 73 17.39 -2.43 10.16
CA LEU A 73 18.45 -2.19 11.16
C LEU A 73 19.22 -3.48 11.48
N ALA A 74 18.52 -4.61 11.62
CA ALA A 74 19.14 -5.91 11.86
C ALA A 74 20.03 -6.38 10.70
N HIS A 75 19.78 -5.88 9.49
CA HIS A 75 20.56 -6.19 8.28
C HIS A 75 21.62 -5.12 7.94
N GLY A 76 21.94 -4.25 8.89
CA GLY A 76 23.01 -3.29 8.81
C GLY A 76 22.68 -1.99 8.07
N TRP A 77 21.40 -1.72 7.85
CA TRP A 77 20.96 -0.44 7.31
C TRP A 77 21.01 0.64 8.37
N THR A 78 21.32 1.87 7.98
CA THR A 78 21.34 3.04 8.85
C THR A 78 20.52 4.17 8.25
N TRP A 79 20.04 5.05 9.12
CA TRP A 79 19.33 6.24 8.67
C TRP A 79 20.28 7.25 8.00
N GLY A 80 19.80 7.92 6.97
CA GLY A 80 20.43 9.06 6.34
C GLY A 80 19.46 9.82 5.48
N THR A 81 19.81 11.02 5.08
CA THR A 81 18.92 11.95 4.36
C THR A 81 18.64 11.53 2.92
N TYR A 82 19.40 10.61 2.39
CA TYR A 82 19.24 10.09 1.02
C TYR A 82 19.33 8.57 1.02
N ARG A 83 18.77 7.96 0.00
CA ARG A 83 18.85 6.51 -0.17
C ARG A 83 20.17 6.12 -0.87
N ASN A 84 20.92 5.24 -0.24
CA ASN A 84 22.11 4.63 -0.83
C ASN A 84 22.16 3.15 -0.50
N ARG A 85 21.91 2.32 -1.50
CA ARG A 85 21.86 0.86 -1.31
C ARG A 85 23.24 0.27 -1.02
N ALA A 86 24.28 0.76 -1.70
CA ALA A 86 25.64 0.25 -1.54
C ALA A 86 26.16 0.47 -0.10
N GLU A 87 25.82 1.61 0.48
CA GLU A 87 26.17 1.96 1.86
C GLU A 87 25.09 1.60 2.89
N LYS A 88 23.98 1.00 2.44
CA LYS A 88 22.82 0.66 3.28
C LYS A 88 22.27 1.86 4.07
N ILE A 89 22.06 2.97 3.38
CA ILE A 89 21.45 4.18 3.95
C ILE A 89 20.01 4.30 3.44
N HIS A 90 19.08 4.59 4.34
CA HIS A 90 17.69 4.77 3.98
C HIS A 90 17.02 5.88 4.80
N PRO A 91 16.33 6.86 4.18
CA PRO A 91 15.72 7.99 4.89
C PRO A 91 14.44 7.61 5.67
N ASN A 92 13.81 6.49 5.34
CA ASN A 92 12.57 6.05 5.97
C ASN A 92 12.78 5.18 7.23
N LEU A 93 14.03 5.05 7.73
CA LEU A 93 14.33 4.38 9.01
C LEU A 93 14.00 5.30 10.19
N VAL A 94 12.75 5.69 10.27
CA VAL A 94 12.16 6.58 11.26
C VAL A 94 10.83 6.01 11.72
N GLU A 95 10.30 6.54 12.81
CA GLU A 95 8.95 6.21 13.26
C GLU A 95 7.89 6.62 12.22
N TRP A 96 6.71 6.04 12.33
CA TRP A 96 5.60 6.29 11.40
C TRP A 96 5.27 7.77 11.23
N GLU A 97 5.26 8.52 12.33
CA GLU A 97 4.97 9.95 12.35
C GLU A 97 6.03 10.79 11.63
N GLY A 98 7.25 10.29 11.56
CA GLY A 98 8.36 10.92 10.85
C GLY A 98 8.38 10.66 9.35
N LEU A 99 7.54 9.76 8.85
CA LEU A 99 7.48 9.47 7.42
C LEU A 99 6.80 10.59 6.65
N PRO A 100 7.32 10.97 5.46
CA PRO A 100 6.60 11.81 4.51
C PRO A 100 5.23 11.21 4.14
N VAL A 101 4.28 12.07 3.81
CA VAL A 101 2.91 11.65 3.42
C VAL A 101 2.92 10.65 2.25
N ALA A 102 3.78 10.88 1.26
CA ALA A 102 3.93 9.98 0.12
C ALA A 102 4.41 8.58 0.52
N GLU A 103 5.33 8.49 1.49
CA GLU A 103 5.83 7.21 1.99
C GLU A 103 4.77 6.47 2.82
N ARG A 104 4.02 7.20 3.65
CA ARG A 104 2.86 6.63 4.37
C ARG A 104 1.79 6.12 3.42
N ALA A 105 1.55 6.80 2.30
CA ALA A 105 0.60 6.37 1.28
C ALA A 105 1.00 5.01 0.66
N LYS A 106 2.28 4.74 0.48
CA LYS A 106 2.78 3.46 -0.04
C LYS A 106 2.45 2.30 0.92
N VAL A 107 2.63 2.49 2.21
CA VAL A 107 2.28 1.48 3.23
C VAL A 107 0.76 1.27 3.29
N ARG A 108 -0.02 2.34 3.23
CA ARG A 108 -1.50 2.26 3.15
C ARG A 108 -1.97 1.52 1.91
N GLN A 109 -1.32 1.68 0.78
CA GLN A 109 -1.64 0.95 -0.44
C GLN A 109 -1.54 -0.56 -0.22
N ALA A 110 -0.45 -1.03 0.39
CA ALA A 110 -0.27 -2.44 0.71
C ALA A 110 -1.37 -2.95 1.67
N GLN A 111 -1.67 -2.22 2.72
CA GLN A 111 -2.76 -2.54 3.63
C GLN A 111 -4.11 -2.66 2.90
N ARG A 112 -4.42 -1.71 2.04
CA ARG A 112 -5.66 -1.72 1.24
C ARG A 112 -5.75 -2.93 0.33
N ILE A 113 -4.66 -3.31 -0.31
CA ILE A 113 -4.60 -4.50 -1.17
C ILE A 113 -4.90 -5.75 -0.33
N VAL A 114 -4.25 -5.91 0.81
CA VAL A 114 -4.46 -7.06 1.70
C VAL A 114 -5.90 -7.14 2.16
N PHE A 115 -6.48 -6.04 2.62
CA PHE A 115 -7.86 -6.01 3.11
C PHE A 115 -8.88 -6.23 2.00
N THR A 116 -8.65 -5.70 0.80
CA THR A 116 -9.53 -5.91 -0.35
C THR A 116 -9.58 -7.39 -0.73
N HIS A 117 -8.49 -8.13 -0.59
CA HIS A 117 -8.43 -9.54 -0.95
C HIS A 117 -8.75 -10.52 0.20
N VAL A 118 -8.64 -10.06 1.46
CA VAL A 118 -8.96 -10.89 2.65
C VAL A 118 -10.41 -10.73 3.07
N MET A 119 -11.02 -9.60 2.77
CA MET A 119 -12.37 -9.24 3.21
C MET A 119 -13.49 -9.28 2.14
N PRO A 120 -13.31 -9.80 0.91
CA PRO A 120 -14.40 -9.77 -0.07
C PRO A 120 -15.61 -10.57 0.40
N TYR A 121 -15.43 -11.61 1.20
CA TYR A 121 -16.49 -12.49 1.66
C TYR A 121 -17.45 -11.83 2.67
N TYR A 122 -16.93 -10.97 3.55
CA TYR A 122 -17.76 -10.27 4.54
C TYR A 122 -18.37 -8.99 3.98
N LEU A 123 -17.67 -8.31 3.08
CA LEU A 123 -18.16 -7.06 2.50
C LEU A 123 -19.19 -7.29 1.39
N GLU A 124 -19.12 -8.41 0.65
CA GLU A 124 -20.14 -8.75 -0.33
C GLU A 124 -21.47 -9.10 0.33
N GLU A 125 -21.48 -9.85 1.44
CA GLU A 125 -22.74 -10.14 2.17
C GLU A 125 -23.31 -8.90 2.84
N ILE A 126 -22.50 -8.06 3.47
CA ILE A 126 -22.95 -6.85 4.18
C ILE A 126 -23.32 -5.74 3.18
N ALA A 127 -22.49 -5.49 2.18
CA ALA A 127 -22.75 -4.46 1.19
C ALA A 127 -23.92 -4.81 0.26
N TYR A 128 -24.10 -6.07 -0.08
CA TYR A 128 -25.18 -6.50 -0.96
C TYR A 128 -26.55 -6.48 -0.24
N SER A 129 -26.59 -6.80 1.05
CA SER A 129 -27.79 -6.69 1.86
C SER A 129 -28.13 -5.24 2.20
N ASP A 130 -27.14 -4.40 2.42
CA ASP A 130 -27.31 -3.00 2.82
C ASP A 130 -27.62 -2.08 1.62
N ILE A 131 -27.07 -2.35 0.45
CA ILE A 131 -27.37 -1.62 -0.80
C ILE A 131 -28.77 -1.92 -1.33
N ARG A 132 -29.29 -3.13 -1.12
CA ARG A 132 -30.67 -3.48 -1.52
C ARG A 132 -31.75 -2.89 -0.63
N SER A 133 -31.41 -2.54 0.60
CA SER A 133 -32.36 -2.06 1.61
C SER A 133 -32.40 -0.54 1.76
N ARG A 134 -31.46 0.19 1.18
CA ARG A 134 -31.48 1.66 1.20
C ARG A 134 -32.16 2.21 -0.05
N PRO A 135 -33.18 3.08 0.11
CA PRO A 135 -33.60 3.92 -1.01
C PRO A 135 -32.37 4.73 -1.44
N VAL A 136 -32.03 4.62 -2.72
CA VAL A 136 -31.01 5.48 -3.31
C VAL A 136 -31.60 6.88 -3.37
N ASP A 137 -31.29 7.70 -2.39
CA ASP A 137 -31.52 9.13 -2.53
C ASP A 137 -30.74 9.59 -3.78
N PRO A 138 -31.37 10.36 -4.67
CA PRO A 138 -30.63 10.92 -5.79
C PRO A 138 -29.43 11.68 -5.21
N PRO A 139 -28.25 11.59 -5.85
CA PRO A 139 -27.11 12.33 -5.37
C PRO A 139 -27.55 13.79 -5.19
N ALA A 140 -27.31 14.35 -4.00
CA ALA A 140 -27.52 15.76 -3.77
C ALA A 140 -26.93 16.51 -4.94
N ALA A 141 -27.72 17.41 -5.54
CA ALA A 141 -27.24 18.21 -6.65
C ALA A 141 -25.85 18.71 -6.29
N ILE A 142 -24.88 18.51 -7.17
CA ILE A 142 -23.51 18.98 -6.97
C ILE A 142 -23.64 20.51 -6.92
N GLU A 143 -23.91 21.03 -5.72
CA GLU A 143 -23.81 22.46 -5.46
C GLU A 143 -22.32 22.78 -5.65
N GLU A 144 -22.07 23.45 -6.76
CA GLU A 144 -20.84 24.07 -7.18
C GLU A 144 -19.61 23.65 -6.37
N LEU A 145 -18.91 22.61 -6.85
CA LEU A 145 -17.52 22.42 -6.45
C LEU A 145 -16.79 23.73 -6.72
N PRO A 146 -16.11 24.31 -5.72
CA PRO A 146 -15.31 25.50 -5.95
C PRO A 146 -14.39 25.19 -7.13
N SER A 147 -14.40 26.07 -8.13
CA SER A 147 -13.59 25.92 -9.34
C SER A 147 -12.16 25.65 -8.94
N LEU A 148 -11.64 24.45 -9.24
CA LEU A 148 -10.24 24.09 -9.06
C LEU A 148 -9.33 24.92 -10.00
N PHE A 149 -9.92 25.70 -10.91
CA PHE A 149 -9.25 26.56 -11.88
C PHE A 149 -9.85 27.96 -11.82
N PRO A 150 -9.45 28.80 -10.83
CA PRO A 150 -9.88 30.19 -10.80
C PRO A 150 -9.36 30.86 -12.06
N GLY A 151 -10.24 31.29 -12.95
CA GLY A 151 -9.93 32.01 -14.20
C GLY A 151 -10.46 31.38 -15.49
N MET A 152 -11.00 30.13 -15.45
CA MET A 152 -11.74 29.59 -16.60
C MET A 152 -13.22 29.97 -16.47
N THR A 153 -13.60 31.07 -17.14
CA THR A 153 -15.00 31.39 -17.41
C THR A 153 -15.44 30.55 -18.60
N ASN A 154 -16.44 29.69 -18.41
CA ASN A 154 -17.17 29.12 -19.53
C ASN A 154 -17.89 30.24 -20.25
N SER A 155 -17.41 30.54 -21.42
CA SER A 155 -18.13 31.38 -22.38
C SER A 155 -19.03 30.51 -23.23
#